data_815d754b373be5cb798a0360d5a7ce87
#
_entry.id   815d754b373be5cb798a0360d5a7ce87
#
_cell.length_a   1.000
_cell.length_b   1.000
_cell.length_c   1.000
_cell.angle_alpha   90.00
_cell.angle_beta   90.00
_cell.angle_gamma   90.00
#
_symmetry.space_group_name_H-M   'P 1'
#
loop_
_entity.id
_entity.type
_entity.pdbx_description
1 polymer ?
#
loop_
_entity_poly.entity_id
_entity_poly.type
_entity_poly.pdbx_seq_one_letter_code
_entity_poly.pdbx_strand_id
1 'polypeptide(L)'
;MLSITEDGEMASYDSDTIIKATCMALILGGTDATSVNLARAIALVVTSPHVLKKAQEELDIHVGRDRNVDESDIKNLIYLQAIAKEALRLGPDDSATVAREAMQDCKINGYHVPAAGTQVMVNIWKLHQDPRVWSDPPISTREVPHKTCGCGAQGPAL
;
A
#
# COMPACT_ATOMS: atom_id res chain seq x y z
N MET A 1 14.85 -5.52 -20.61
CA MET A 1 14.41 -6.91 -20.38
C MET A 1 15.23 -7.94 -21.15
N LEU A 2 15.46 -7.77 -22.44
CA LEU A 2 16.30 -8.69 -23.24
C LEU A 2 17.73 -8.82 -22.72
N SER A 3 18.33 -7.76 -22.17
CA SER A 3 19.70 -7.81 -21.61
C SER A 3 19.86 -8.67 -20.34
N ILE A 4 18.77 -8.87 -19.57
CA ILE A 4 18.83 -9.69 -18.33
C ILE A 4 18.80 -11.19 -18.64
N THR A 5 18.28 -11.59 -19.82
CA THR A 5 18.22 -12.99 -20.24
C THR A 5 19.54 -13.48 -20.85
N GLU A 6 20.45 -12.57 -21.21
CA GLU A 6 21.76 -12.91 -21.79
C GLU A 6 22.83 -13.26 -20.73
N ASP A 7 22.66 -12.82 -19.47
CA ASP A 7 23.64 -12.98 -18.38
C ASP A 7 23.56 -14.31 -17.58
N GLY A 8 22.93 -15.34 -18.13
CA GLY A 8 23.18 -16.73 -17.72
C GLY A 8 22.45 -17.27 -16.46
N GLU A 9 21.85 -16.46 -15.62
CA GLU A 9 21.13 -16.95 -14.41
C GLU A 9 19.73 -17.54 -14.72
N MET A 10 19.14 -17.22 -15.86
CA MET A 10 17.84 -17.74 -16.30
C MET A 10 17.94 -18.67 -17.52
N ALA A 11 19.09 -19.26 -17.77
CA ALA A 11 19.38 -20.07 -18.96
C ALA A 11 18.55 -21.36 -19.12
N SER A 12 17.71 -21.70 -18.15
CA SER A 12 16.83 -22.87 -18.23
C SER A 12 15.47 -22.62 -18.88
N TYR A 13 15.11 -21.35 -19.12
CA TYR A 13 13.83 -21.01 -19.72
C TYR A 13 14.02 -20.23 -21.02
N ASP A 14 13.16 -20.53 -22.01
CA ASP A 14 13.09 -19.76 -23.23
C ASP A 14 12.79 -18.28 -22.98
N SER A 15 13.55 -17.37 -23.60
CA SER A 15 13.42 -15.90 -23.43
C SER A 15 12.00 -15.41 -23.68
N ASP A 16 11.30 -16.00 -24.65
CA ASP A 16 9.91 -15.64 -24.99
C ASP A 16 8.95 -16.00 -23.84
N THR A 17 9.16 -17.14 -23.21
CA THR A 17 8.40 -17.56 -22.02
C THR A 17 8.61 -16.62 -20.84
N ILE A 18 9.84 -16.20 -20.58
CA ILE A 18 10.16 -15.25 -19.51
C ILE A 18 9.47 -13.90 -19.74
N ILE A 19 9.54 -13.38 -20.97
CA ILE A 19 8.91 -12.12 -21.33
C ILE A 19 7.39 -12.20 -21.13
N LYS A 20 6.75 -13.25 -21.64
CA LYS A 20 5.29 -13.45 -21.48
C LYS A 20 4.89 -13.57 -20.03
N ALA A 21 5.59 -14.37 -19.24
CA ALA A 21 5.31 -14.54 -17.80
C ALA A 21 5.46 -13.22 -17.04
N THR A 22 6.50 -12.45 -17.34
CA THR A 22 6.72 -11.14 -16.69
C THR A 22 5.66 -10.13 -17.08
N CYS A 23 5.29 -10.05 -18.36
CA CYS A 23 4.20 -9.17 -18.80
C CYS A 23 2.87 -9.53 -18.12
N MET A 24 2.57 -10.84 -18.05
CA MET A 24 1.36 -11.32 -17.37
C MET A 24 1.38 -10.97 -15.88
N ALA A 25 2.49 -11.18 -15.19
CA ALA A 25 2.65 -10.85 -13.78
C ALA A 25 2.46 -9.35 -13.51
N LEU A 26 3.00 -8.48 -14.38
CA LEU A 26 2.83 -7.03 -14.27
C LEU A 26 1.37 -6.60 -14.49
N ILE A 27 0.69 -7.19 -15.48
CA ILE A 27 -0.73 -6.89 -15.74
C ILE A 27 -1.58 -7.33 -14.56
N LEU A 28 -1.42 -8.57 -14.10
CA LEU A 28 -2.21 -9.10 -12.98
C LEU A 28 -1.93 -8.33 -11.69
N GLY A 29 -0.66 -8.12 -11.32
CA GLY A 29 -0.29 -7.40 -10.11
C GLY A 29 -0.74 -5.94 -10.12
N GLY A 30 -0.66 -5.27 -11.27
CA GLY A 30 -1.09 -3.88 -11.40
C GLY A 30 -2.61 -3.68 -11.41
N THR A 31 -3.36 -4.68 -11.88
CA THR A 31 -4.83 -4.58 -11.98
C THR A 31 -5.52 -4.99 -10.70
N ASP A 32 -5.15 -6.12 -10.14
CA ASP A 32 -5.89 -6.75 -9.04
C ASP A 32 -5.78 -5.94 -7.75
N ALA A 33 -4.57 -5.62 -7.32
CA ALA A 33 -4.33 -4.81 -6.13
C ALA A 33 -5.00 -3.43 -6.22
N THR A 34 -4.91 -2.78 -7.37
CA THR A 34 -5.50 -1.45 -7.59
C THR A 34 -7.02 -1.50 -7.52
N SER A 35 -7.65 -2.50 -8.14
CA SER A 35 -9.11 -2.67 -8.16
C SER A 35 -9.68 -2.91 -6.77
N VAL A 36 -9.05 -3.78 -6.00
CA VAL A 36 -9.47 -4.10 -4.63
C VAL A 36 -9.35 -2.87 -3.72
N ASN A 37 -8.24 -2.15 -3.79
CA ASN A 37 -8.04 -0.94 -2.99
C ASN A 37 -9.03 0.17 -3.34
N LEU A 38 -9.30 0.38 -4.62
CA LEU A 38 -10.29 1.36 -5.07
C LEU A 38 -11.70 1.00 -4.59
N ALA A 39 -12.10 -0.25 -4.73
CA ALA A 39 -13.40 -0.72 -4.26
C ALA A 39 -13.56 -0.53 -2.74
N ARG A 40 -12.53 -0.84 -1.96
CA ARG A 40 -12.51 -0.61 -0.50
C ARG A 40 -12.59 0.87 -0.16
N ALA A 41 -11.81 1.72 -0.82
CA ALA A 41 -11.84 3.16 -0.59
C ALA A 41 -13.23 3.74 -0.83
N ILE A 42 -13.86 3.36 -1.94
CA ILE A 42 -15.24 3.77 -2.26
C ILE A 42 -16.22 3.26 -1.19
N ALA A 43 -16.13 1.98 -0.80
CA ALA A 43 -17.00 1.41 0.22
C ALA A 43 -16.89 2.15 1.55
N LEU A 44 -15.67 2.48 2.00
CA LEU A 44 -15.43 3.26 3.22
C LEU A 44 -16.04 4.66 3.15
N VAL A 45 -15.89 5.34 2.02
CA VAL A 45 -16.45 6.68 1.83
C VAL A 45 -17.99 6.64 1.83
N VAL A 46 -18.59 5.69 1.10
CA VAL A 46 -20.06 5.57 0.99
C VAL A 46 -20.69 5.18 2.32
N THR A 47 -20.04 4.33 3.11
CA THR A 47 -20.54 3.94 4.44
C THR A 47 -20.36 5.03 5.51
N SER A 48 -19.65 6.11 5.18
CA SER A 48 -19.34 7.20 6.11
C SER A 48 -19.81 8.55 5.58
N PRO A 49 -21.09 8.93 5.76
CA PRO A 49 -21.68 10.12 5.14
C PRO A 49 -20.92 11.42 5.43
N HIS A 50 -20.33 11.55 6.61
CA HIS A 50 -19.54 12.74 6.99
C HIS A 50 -18.21 12.83 6.22
N VAL A 51 -17.57 11.68 5.94
CA VAL A 51 -16.35 11.59 5.12
C VAL A 51 -16.69 11.96 3.68
N LEU A 52 -17.78 11.38 3.15
CA LEU A 52 -18.26 11.68 1.82
C LEU A 52 -18.53 13.17 1.64
N LYS A 53 -19.25 13.80 2.60
CA LYS A 53 -19.55 15.22 2.54
C LYS A 53 -18.29 16.09 2.53
N LYS A 54 -17.33 15.82 3.40
CA LYS A 54 -16.05 16.56 3.42
C LYS A 54 -15.26 16.40 2.11
N ALA A 55 -15.24 15.19 1.55
CA ALA A 55 -14.58 14.94 0.26
C ALA A 55 -15.26 15.72 -0.87
N GLN A 56 -16.59 15.79 -0.88
CA GLN A 56 -17.35 16.58 -1.85
C GLN A 56 -17.10 18.08 -1.69
N GLU A 57 -17.06 18.59 -0.46
CA GLU A 57 -16.73 19.99 -0.17
C GLU A 57 -15.33 20.36 -0.68
N GLU A 58 -14.33 19.52 -0.46
CA GLU A 58 -12.98 19.74 -0.98
C GLU A 58 -12.95 19.77 -2.52
N LEU A 59 -13.65 18.84 -3.17
CA LEU A 59 -13.77 18.80 -4.62
C LEU A 59 -14.50 20.02 -5.17
N ASP A 60 -15.61 20.43 -4.56
CA ASP A 60 -16.38 21.62 -4.98
C ASP A 60 -15.53 22.91 -4.87
N ILE A 61 -14.65 23.00 -3.85
CA ILE A 61 -13.77 24.18 -3.64
C ILE A 61 -12.61 24.21 -4.65
N HIS A 62 -11.94 23.09 -4.90
CA HIS A 62 -10.69 23.07 -5.65
C HIS A 62 -10.87 22.76 -7.14
N VAL A 63 -11.93 22.05 -7.51
CA VAL A 63 -12.18 21.60 -8.90
C VAL A 63 -13.43 22.25 -9.46
N GLY A 64 -14.50 22.39 -8.63
CA GLY A 64 -15.82 22.81 -9.07
C GLY A 64 -16.62 21.66 -9.69
N ARG A 65 -17.78 22.02 -10.29
CA ARG A 65 -18.72 21.03 -10.84
C ARG A 65 -18.74 20.98 -12.36
N ASP A 66 -18.02 21.89 -13.00
CA ASP A 66 -18.11 22.12 -14.45
C ASP A 66 -17.07 21.32 -15.25
N ARG A 67 -16.14 20.64 -14.56
CA ARG A 67 -15.09 19.84 -15.16
C ARG A 67 -14.73 18.59 -14.36
N ASN A 68 -14.05 17.65 -14.99
CA ASN A 68 -13.45 16.51 -14.31
C ASN A 68 -12.18 16.92 -13.55
N VAL A 69 -11.82 16.11 -12.54
CA VAL A 69 -10.54 16.23 -11.82
C VAL A 69 -9.40 15.94 -12.78
N ASP A 70 -8.38 16.79 -12.76
CA ASP A 70 -7.12 16.61 -13.49
C ASP A 70 -5.98 16.23 -12.54
N GLU A 71 -4.92 15.64 -13.05
CA GLU A 71 -3.75 15.25 -12.26
C GLU A 71 -3.14 16.43 -11.50
N SER A 72 -3.17 17.62 -12.09
CA SER A 72 -2.69 18.85 -11.47
C SER A 72 -3.46 19.29 -10.23
N ASP A 73 -4.71 18.84 -10.07
CA ASP A 73 -5.56 19.15 -8.91
C ASP A 73 -5.20 18.32 -7.69
N ILE A 74 -4.62 17.12 -7.88
CA ILE A 74 -4.36 16.14 -6.81
C ILE A 74 -3.57 16.76 -5.66
N LYS A 75 -2.63 17.65 -5.94
CA LYS A 75 -1.83 18.34 -4.93
C LYS A 75 -2.65 19.17 -3.94
N ASN A 76 -3.84 19.65 -4.35
CA ASN A 76 -4.76 20.45 -3.56
C ASN A 76 -5.83 19.61 -2.84
N LEU A 77 -6.02 18.35 -3.27
CA LEU A 77 -7.01 17.42 -2.71
C LEU A 77 -6.44 16.63 -1.53
N ILE A 78 -6.08 17.33 -0.46
CA ILE A 78 -5.37 16.76 0.70
C ILE A 78 -6.23 15.75 1.45
N TYR A 79 -7.51 16.05 1.60
CA TYR A 79 -8.44 15.18 2.32
C TYR A 79 -8.72 13.89 1.52
N LEU A 80 -8.89 13.99 0.22
CA LEU A 80 -9.04 12.84 -0.66
C LEU A 80 -7.80 11.93 -0.63
N GLN A 81 -6.59 12.52 -0.61
CA GLN A 81 -5.35 11.76 -0.42
C GLN A 81 -5.30 11.06 0.95
N ALA A 82 -5.79 11.71 2.00
CA ALA A 82 -5.86 11.13 3.33
C ALA A 82 -6.86 9.95 3.37
N ILE A 83 -8.00 10.05 2.69
CA ILE A 83 -8.95 8.94 2.53
C ILE A 83 -8.27 7.74 1.86
N ALA A 84 -7.54 7.95 0.77
CA ALA A 84 -6.84 6.88 0.07
C ALA A 84 -5.81 6.16 0.97
N LYS A 85 -5.02 6.92 1.72
CA LYS A 85 -4.05 6.37 2.67
C LYS A 85 -4.71 5.59 3.80
N GLU A 86 -5.81 6.10 4.32
CA GLU A 86 -6.56 5.45 5.39
C GLU A 86 -7.24 4.15 4.90
N ALA A 87 -7.76 4.15 3.68
CA ALA A 87 -8.30 2.94 3.06
C ALA A 87 -7.24 1.83 2.96
N LEU A 88 -6.01 2.17 2.56
CA LEU A 88 -4.87 1.24 2.53
C LEU A 88 -4.46 0.76 3.94
N ARG A 89 -4.53 1.62 4.95
CA ARG A 89 -4.23 1.26 6.33
C ARG A 89 -5.25 0.28 6.90
N LEU A 90 -6.53 0.56 6.71
CA LEU A 90 -7.64 -0.24 7.26
C LEU A 90 -7.82 -1.59 6.57
N GLY A 91 -7.45 -1.69 5.32
CA GLY A 91 -7.58 -2.90 4.53
C GLY A 91 -6.38 -3.08 3.61
N PRO A 92 -5.20 -3.42 4.13
CA PRO A 92 -4.08 -3.77 3.27
C PRO A 92 -4.46 -4.97 2.40
N ASP A 93 -4.04 -4.97 1.15
CA ASP A 93 -4.33 -6.06 0.21
C ASP A 93 -3.83 -7.40 0.73
N ASP A 94 -2.63 -7.38 1.31
CA ASP A 94 -2.04 -8.51 1.98
C ASP A 94 -1.98 -8.27 3.49
N SER A 95 -2.52 -9.20 4.26
CA SER A 95 -2.42 -9.18 5.72
C SER A 95 -1.00 -9.43 6.23
N ALA A 96 -0.14 -9.96 5.37
CA ALA A 96 1.28 -10.19 5.64
C ALA A 96 2.13 -9.83 4.41
N THR A 97 3.38 -9.44 4.64
CA THR A 97 4.33 -9.25 3.54
C THR A 97 4.61 -10.55 2.81
N VAL A 98 5.04 -10.45 1.56
CA VAL A 98 5.66 -11.58 0.86
C VAL A 98 6.81 -12.10 1.70
N ALA A 99 6.90 -13.43 1.85
CA ALA A 99 7.96 -14.08 2.59
C ALA A 99 9.34 -13.66 2.05
N ARG A 100 10.23 -13.29 2.96
CA ARG A 100 11.63 -12.97 2.66
C ARG A 100 12.49 -14.05 3.25
N GLU A 101 13.45 -14.54 2.49
CA GLU A 101 14.44 -15.52 2.98
C GLU A 101 15.74 -14.81 3.35
N ALA A 102 16.33 -15.22 4.47
CA ALA A 102 17.60 -14.68 4.91
C ALA A 102 18.74 -15.26 4.03
N MET A 103 19.48 -14.38 3.37
CA MET A 103 20.63 -14.78 2.52
C MET A 103 21.84 -15.26 3.33
N GLN A 104 21.96 -14.77 4.58
CA GLN A 104 23.02 -15.13 5.52
C GLN A 104 22.50 -15.01 6.95
N ASP A 105 23.16 -15.64 7.90
CA ASP A 105 22.83 -15.50 9.31
C ASP A 105 22.85 -14.03 9.70
N CYS A 106 21.76 -13.56 10.32
CA CYS A 106 21.64 -12.18 10.75
C CYS A 106 20.93 -12.05 12.09
N LYS A 107 20.97 -10.85 12.67
CA LYS A 107 20.19 -10.53 13.87
C LYS A 107 19.22 -9.40 13.57
N ILE A 108 17.96 -9.60 13.91
CA ILE A 108 16.92 -8.57 13.79
C ILE A 108 16.41 -8.29 15.19
N ASN A 109 16.60 -7.08 15.67
CA ASN A 109 16.20 -6.63 17.02
C ASN A 109 16.62 -7.62 18.14
N GLY A 110 17.85 -8.14 18.07
CA GLY A 110 18.40 -9.09 19.05
C GLY A 110 18.04 -10.57 18.80
N TYR A 111 17.10 -10.87 17.94
CA TYR A 111 16.74 -12.25 17.56
C TYR A 111 17.65 -12.76 16.44
N HIS A 112 18.19 -13.96 16.64
CA HIS A 112 18.99 -14.64 15.62
C HIS A 112 18.05 -15.20 14.53
N VAL A 113 18.33 -14.84 13.30
CA VAL A 113 17.65 -15.33 12.10
C VAL A 113 18.67 -16.15 11.30
N PRO A 114 18.58 -17.50 11.33
CA PRO A 114 19.48 -18.35 10.57
C PRO A 114 19.27 -18.18 9.06
N ALA A 115 20.34 -18.33 8.28
CA ALA A 115 20.25 -18.48 6.83
C ALA A 115 19.58 -19.80 6.44
N ALA A 116 19.40 -20.00 5.15
CA ALA A 116 18.92 -21.24 4.53
C ALA A 116 17.54 -21.71 5.03
N GLY A 117 16.50 -21.27 4.32
CA GLY A 117 15.13 -21.72 4.52
C GLY A 117 14.34 -20.96 5.61
N THR A 118 14.98 -20.05 6.35
CA THR A 118 14.23 -19.21 7.31
C THR A 118 13.48 -18.12 6.56
N GLN A 119 12.16 -18.20 6.61
CA GLN A 119 11.29 -17.19 6.03
C GLN A 119 10.81 -16.20 7.08
N VAL A 120 10.91 -14.93 6.78
CA VAL A 120 10.42 -13.82 7.62
C VAL A 120 9.25 -13.14 6.92
N MET A 121 8.14 -13.04 7.63
CA MET A 121 6.96 -12.31 7.18
C MET A 121 6.55 -11.29 8.24
N VAL A 122 6.15 -10.09 7.81
CA VAL A 122 5.61 -9.05 8.69
C VAL A 122 4.09 -9.06 8.63
N ASN A 123 3.44 -9.12 9.79
CA ASN A 123 1.98 -9.00 9.88
C ASN A 123 1.60 -7.51 9.74
N ILE A 124 1.33 -7.10 8.51
CA ILE A 124 0.98 -5.71 8.16
C ILE A 124 -0.35 -5.32 8.80
N TRP A 125 -1.33 -6.21 8.79
CA TRP A 125 -2.64 -5.96 9.39
C TRP A 125 -2.51 -5.61 10.87
N LYS A 126 -1.71 -6.39 11.63
CA LYS A 126 -1.46 -6.11 13.04
C LYS A 126 -0.74 -4.78 13.25
N LEU A 127 0.24 -4.48 12.40
CA LEU A 127 1.00 -3.23 12.46
C LEU A 127 0.09 -2.00 12.22
N HIS A 128 -0.81 -2.09 11.26
CA HIS A 128 -1.73 -1.01 10.91
C HIS A 128 -2.86 -0.80 11.94
N GLN A 129 -3.04 -1.74 12.85
CA GLN A 129 -4.06 -1.66 13.91
C GLN A 129 -3.46 -1.64 15.32
N ASP A 130 -2.15 -1.50 15.46
CA ASP A 130 -1.50 -1.48 16.76
C ASP A 130 -1.82 -0.17 17.52
N PRO A 131 -2.48 -0.24 18.70
CA PRO A 131 -2.84 0.95 19.47
C PRO A 131 -1.64 1.74 20.00
N ARG A 132 -0.44 1.15 20.00
CA ARG A 132 0.81 1.86 20.35
C ARG A 132 1.25 2.82 19.25
N VAL A 133 0.81 2.61 18.01
CA VAL A 133 1.16 3.41 16.83
C VAL A 133 -0.02 4.29 16.41
N TRP A 134 -1.24 3.77 16.54
CA TRP A 134 -2.46 4.40 16.05
C TRP A 134 -3.41 4.68 17.21
N SER A 135 -3.84 5.91 17.36
CA SER A 135 -4.74 6.34 18.44
C SER A 135 -6.12 5.69 18.37
N ASP A 136 -6.58 5.35 17.16
CA ASP A 136 -7.87 4.70 16.87
C ASP A 136 -7.66 3.51 15.92
N PRO A 137 -7.22 2.35 16.44
CA PRO A 137 -6.90 1.22 15.58
C PRO A 137 -8.08 0.55 14.88
N PRO A 138 -9.25 0.33 15.47
CA PRO A 138 -10.35 -0.29 14.76
C PRO A 138 -11.42 0.70 14.37
N ILE A 139 -11.61 0.88 13.05
CA ILE A 139 -12.90 1.23 12.44
C ILE A 139 -13.71 2.30 13.20
N SER A 140 -13.12 3.38 13.56
CA SER A 140 -13.89 4.57 13.85
C SER A 140 -13.81 5.48 12.64
N THR A 141 -14.75 5.29 11.73
CA THR A 141 -15.03 6.18 10.58
C THR A 141 -15.33 7.63 10.98
N ARG A 142 -14.98 8.03 12.19
CA ARG A 142 -15.35 9.33 12.72
C ARG A 142 -14.47 10.47 12.24
N GLU A 143 -13.19 10.22 12.00
CA GLU A 143 -12.31 11.26 11.45
C GLU A 143 -11.16 10.61 10.66
N VAL A 144 -11.09 10.91 9.38
CA VAL A 144 -9.86 10.68 8.62
C VAL A 144 -8.80 11.60 9.23
N PRO A 145 -7.68 11.06 9.76
CA PRO A 145 -6.70 11.88 10.42
C PRO A 145 -6.17 12.96 9.48
N HIS A 146 -6.36 14.23 9.82
CA HIS A 146 -5.77 15.37 9.10
C HIS A 146 -4.24 15.39 9.18
N LYS A 147 -3.67 14.62 10.10
CA LYS A 147 -2.23 14.41 10.17
C LYS A 147 -1.88 13.29 9.22
N THR A 148 -1.48 13.66 8.01
CA THR A 148 -0.53 12.82 7.28
C THR A 148 0.52 12.38 8.28
N CYS A 149 0.64 11.07 8.49
CA CYS A 149 1.80 10.53 9.18
C CYS A 149 3.01 11.11 8.45
N GLY A 150 3.58 12.15 9.00
CA GLY A 150 4.88 12.62 8.58
C GLY A 150 5.79 11.44 8.82
N CYS A 151 6.20 10.76 7.76
CA CYS A 151 7.34 9.87 7.78
C CYS A 151 8.60 10.71 7.97
N GLY A 152 8.61 11.52 9.04
CA GLY A 152 9.82 11.98 9.68
C GLY A 152 10.37 10.76 10.41
N ALA A 153 11.53 10.30 9.99
CA ALA A 153 12.29 9.21 10.55
C ALA A 153 12.67 9.47 12.02
N GLN A 154 11.71 9.38 12.91
CA GLN A 154 11.88 9.31 14.36
C GLN A 154 10.84 8.35 14.92
N GLY A 155 10.91 7.10 14.46
CA GLY A 155 10.38 6.01 15.24
C GLY A 155 11.23 5.88 16.51
N PRO A 156 10.63 5.56 17.69
CA PRO A 156 11.43 5.21 18.85
C PRO A 156 12.36 4.09 18.44
N ALA A 157 13.64 4.23 18.81
CA ALA A 157 14.60 3.14 18.69
C ALA A 157 14.02 1.92 19.41
N LEU A 158 13.71 0.88 18.65
CA LEU A 158 13.30 -0.43 19.18
C LEU A 158 14.51 -1.12 19.79
#